data_4367d09ace78461993bc98c09567783a
#
_entry.id   4367d09ace78461993bc98c09567783a
#
_cell.length_a   1.000
_cell.length_b   1.000
_cell.length_c   1.000
_cell.angle_alpha   90.00
_cell.angle_beta   90.00
_cell.angle_gamma   90.00
#
_symmetry.space_group_name_H-M   'P 1'
#
loop_
_entity.id
_entity.type
_entity.pdbx_description
1 polymer ?
#
loop_
_entity_poly.entity_id
_entity_poly.type
_entity_poly.pdbx_seq_one_letter_code
_entity_poly.pdbx_strand_id
1 'polypeptide(L)'
;MGAIPSPIERQGTEGTPFGPPKLLTVRATELGARILETYPPLQSTKDPIAPAVATLLRKALPAQGLAITGTAKYLRHAKAARIVAECGAGKTFMALGTIHVLTAGQPSTTLVMCPSHITHKWAREVLLTIPRARAFLVEDMRNGGDPKKQHGICEVKLSKGRTVYEGKHLTLAEMRRMGRREWRKRFSGPVFFIIGKDKGKLGYFWDHAYLKAKSGPNLGSIVNPDSGFAILDSERQKLTHLDFDDKVKMSETLASPKLGTTRFSALWQADRTRIQRMAPIEYIGRYMRGWFDFAIADELHQLAGDTAQGNGLGVLGRAAQRLIALTGTLMGGYADDLFNIFYRMEPTSLNANRINQPRERSR
;
A
#
# COMPACT_ATOMS: atom_id res chain seq x y z
N MET A 1 29.63 10.99 -11.19
CA MET A 1 28.18 10.67 -11.16
C MET A 1 27.51 11.45 -12.26
N GLY A 2 27.31 10.82 -13.41
CA GLY A 2 26.65 11.44 -14.57
C GLY A 2 25.16 11.55 -14.31
N ALA A 3 24.60 12.73 -14.49
CA ALA A 3 23.17 12.96 -14.46
C ALA A 3 22.51 12.10 -15.55
N ILE A 4 21.47 11.35 -15.17
CA ILE A 4 20.64 10.61 -16.13
C ILE A 4 19.86 11.67 -16.92
N PRO A 5 20.05 11.81 -18.24
CA PRO A 5 19.30 12.77 -19.04
C PRO A 5 17.81 12.42 -18.98
N SER A 6 16.96 13.45 -18.95
CA SER A 6 15.50 13.28 -18.92
C SER A 6 15.02 12.53 -20.17
N PRO A 7 13.90 11.81 -20.14
CA PRO A 7 13.36 11.10 -21.29
C PRO A 7 13.12 12.01 -22.53
N ILE A 8 13.00 13.32 -22.31
CA ILE A 8 12.79 14.34 -23.37
C ILE A 8 14.07 14.59 -24.17
N GLU A 9 15.26 14.45 -23.57
CA GLU A 9 16.53 14.68 -24.27
C GLU A 9 16.98 13.50 -25.16
N ARG A 10 16.35 12.32 -25.04
CA ARG A 10 16.70 11.15 -25.86
C ARG A 10 16.02 11.09 -27.23
N GLN A 11 15.14 12.02 -27.58
CA GLN A 11 14.40 12.00 -28.86
C GLN A 11 14.86 13.05 -29.88
N GLY A 12 16.09 13.48 -29.81
CA GLY A 12 16.70 14.34 -30.83
C GLY A 12 17.21 13.56 -32.03
N THR A 13 16.38 12.74 -32.67
CA THR A 13 16.66 12.23 -34.04
C THR A 13 15.80 13.00 -35.04
N GLU A 14 16.45 13.73 -35.90
CA GLU A 14 15.87 14.34 -37.08
C GLU A 14 15.08 13.28 -37.88
N GLY A 15 13.76 13.48 -38.03
CA GLY A 15 12.97 12.65 -38.95
C GLY A 15 11.64 12.09 -38.41
N THR A 16 11.11 12.52 -37.24
CA THR A 16 9.77 12.13 -36.84
C THR A 16 8.69 13.10 -37.37
N PRO A 17 7.51 12.61 -37.79
CA PRO A 17 6.42 13.44 -38.30
C PRO A 17 5.76 14.35 -37.26
N PHE A 18 6.19 14.28 -36.03
CA PHE A 18 5.81 15.18 -34.96
C PHE A 18 6.96 16.15 -34.73
N GLY A 19 6.76 17.39 -35.16
CA GLY A 19 7.75 18.44 -35.08
C GLY A 19 8.38 18.65 -33.70
N PRO A 20 9.33 19.57 -33.58
CA PRO A 20 10.29 19.67 -32.50
C PRO A 20 9.65 19.87 -31.10
N PRO A 21 10.40 19.67 -30.01
CA PRO A 21 9.97 19.76 -28.61
C PRO A 21 9.13 21.00 -28.24
N LYS A 22 9.29 22.10 -28.99
CA LYS A 22 8.52 23.34 -28.80
C LYS A 22 7.00 23.16 -28.93
N LEU A 23 6.51 22.25 -29.78
CA LEU A 23 5.08 22.02 -29.97
C LEU A 23 4.45 21.35 -28.70
N LEU A 24 5.18 20.41 -28.12
CA LEU A 24 4.73 19.77 -26.86
C LEU A 24 4.72 20.76 -25.68
N THR A 25 5.69 21.65 -25.60
CA THR A 25 5.77 22.66 -24.55
C THR A 25 4.64 23.68 -24.68
N VAL A 26 4.35 24.17 -25.91
CA VAL A 26 3.24 25.13 -26.13
C VAL A 26 1.90 24.46 -25.81
N ARG A 27 1.64 23.23 -26.28
CA ARG A 27 0.41 22.51 -25.99
C ARG A 27 0.27 22.17 -24.51
N ALA A 28 1.36 21.84 -23.83
CA ALA A 28 1.34 21.61 -22.39
C ALA A 28 0.95 22.87 -21.61
N THR A 29 1.41 24.03 -22.04
CA THR A 29 1.05 25.32 -21.42
C THR A 29 -0.43 25.64 -21.65
N GLU A 30 -0.93 25.50 -22.88
CA GLU A 30 -2.35 25.70 -23.19
C GLU A 30 -3.25 24.73 -22.44
N LEU A 31 -2.87 23.43 -22.40
CA LEU A 31 -3.59 22.41 -21.65
C LEU A 31 -3.59 22.72 -20.15
N GLY A 32 -2.45 23.14 -19.62
CA GLY A 32 -2.31 23.54 -18.23
C GLY A 32 -3.22 24.72 -17.88
N ALA A 33 -3.28 25.74 -18.74
CA ALA A 33 -4.17 26.89 -18.58
C ALA A 33 -5.65 26.47 -18.57
N ARG A 34 -6.07 25.63 -19.53
CA ARG A 34 -7.45 25.09 -19.59
C ARG A 34 -7.81 24.24 -18.38
N ILE A 35 -6.86 23.44 -17.86
CA ILE A 35 -7.07 22.65 -16.63
C ILE A 35 -7.29 23.58 -15.44
N LEU A 36 -6.46 24.62 -15.30
CA LEU A 36 -6.59 25.58 -14.20
C LEU A 36 -7.88 26.40 -14.28
N GLU A 37 -8.35 26.71 -15.47
CA GLU A 37 -9.63 27.37 -15.71
C GLU A 37 -10.82 26.46 -15.35
N THR A 38 -10.78 25.20 -15.80
CA THR A 38 -11.86 24.23 -15.55
C THR A 38 -11.87 23.73 -14.12
N TYR A 39 -10.71 23.54 -13.51
CA TYR A 39 -10.51 23.04 -12.15
C TYR A 39 -9.60 23.97 -11.35
N PRO A 40 -10.11 25.12 -10.91
CA PRO A 40 -9.32 26.07 -10.12
C PRO A 40 -8.86 25.43 -8.82
N PRO A 41 -7.64 25.77 -8.33
CA PRO A 41 -7.12 25.22 -7.10
C PRO A 41 -7.99 25.64 -5.89
N LEU A 42 -8.34 24.67 -5.05
CA LEU A 42 -9.13 24.93 -3.82
C LEU A 42 -8.35 25.74 -2.77
N GLN A 43 -7.04 25.83 -2.90
CA GLN A 43 -6.14 26.57 -2.03
C GLN A 43 -5.03 27.17 -2.86
N SER A 44 -4.93 28.48 -2.83
CA SER A 44 -3.84 29.24 -3.47
C SER A 44 -2.81 29.71 -2.43
N THR A 45 -1.68 30.23 -2.91
CA THR A 45 -0.65 30.84 -2.03
C THR A 45 -1.11 32.10 -1.30
N LYS A 46 -2.18 32.73 -1.78
CA LYS A 46 -2.79 33.92 -1.18
C LYS A 46 -3.84 33.59 -0.12
N ASP A 47 -4.34 32.37 -0.09
CA ASP A 47 -5.38 31.96 0.84
C ASP A 47 -4.80 31.67 2.23
N PRO A 48 -5.55 31.96 3.29
CA PRO A 48 -5.11 31.69 4.65
C PRO A 48 -4.97 30.19 4.90
N ILE A 49 -3.93 29.82 5.64
CA ILE A 49 -3.74 28.46 6.14
C ILE A 49 -4.74 28.20 7.27
N ALA A 50 -5.31 26.99 7.31
CA ALA A 50 -6.26 26.59 8.34
C ALA A 50 -5.65 26.77 9.75
N PRO A 51 -6.35 27.46 10.70
CA PRO A 51 -5.80 27.75 12.02
C PRO A 51 -5.34 26.50 12.80
N ALA A 52 -6.01 25.37 12.60
CA ALA A 52 -5.63 24.11 13.23
C ALA A 52 -4.23 23.63 12.85
N VAL A 53 -3.64 24.09 11.75
CA VAL A 53 -2.24 23.77 11.38
C VAL A 53 -1.27 24.31 12.43
N ALA A 54 -1.56 25.45 13.04
CA ALA A 54 -0.72 26.04 14.07
C ALA A 54 -0.73 25.26 15.40
N THR A 55 -1.72 24.37 15.60
CA THR A 55 -1.82 23.54 16.82
C THR A 55 -1.10 22.20 16.71
N LEU A 56 -0.46 21.89 15.58
CA LEU A 56 0.42 20.74 15.44
C LEU A 56 1.65 20.87 16.34
N LEU A 57 2.17 19.76 16.85
CA LEU A 57 3.34 19.74 17.74
C LEU A 57 4.61 20.21 17.04
N ARG A 58 4.66 20.09 15.72
CA ARG A 58 5.75 20.62 14.89
C ARG A 58 5.20 21.70 13.96
N LYS A 59 5.97 22.76 13.78
CA LYS A 59 5.62 23.87 12.90
C LYS A 59 5.65 23.40 11.43
N ALA A 60 4.55 23.68 10.71
CA ALA A 60 4.48 23.44 9.26
C ALA A 60 5.30 24.49 8.49
N LEU A 61 5.98 24.07 7.43
CA LEU A 61 6.48 25.01 6.43
C LEU A 61 5.31 25.63 5.67
N PRO A 62 5.44 26.85 5.13
CA PRO A 62 4.33 27.52 4.42
C PRO A 62 3.69 26.64 3.34
N ALA A 63 4.48 26.01 2.47
CA ALA A 63 3.98 25.13 1.42
C ALA A 63 3.25 23.89 1.98
N GLN A 64 3.75 23.32 3.09
CA GLN A 64 3.08 22.20 3.77
C GLN A 64 1.74 22.64 4.36
N GLY A 65 1.67 23.82 4.96
CA GLY A 65 0.43 24.39 5.50
C GLY A 65 -0.63 24.60 4.43
N LEU A 66 -0.25 25.10 3.26
CA LEU A 66 -1.14 25.25 2.10
C LEU A 66 -1.63 23.88 1.60
N ALA A 67 -0.73 22.91 1.44
CA ALA A 67 -1.07 21.56 1.00
C ALA A 67 -2.02 20.86 1.98
N ILE A 68 -1.78 20.97 3.29
CA ILE A 68 -2.65 20.46 4.36
C ILE A 68 -4.05 21.07 4.23
N THR A 69 -4.12 22.40 4.11
CA THR A 69 -5.38 23.14 4.05
C THR A 69 -6.17 22.77 2.78
N GLY A 70 -5.52 22.75 1.62
CA GLY A 70 -6.13 22.38 0.35
C GLY A 70 -6.63 20.94 0.34
N THR A 71 -5.82 19.99 0.83
CA THR A 71 -6.22 18.60 0.96
C THR A 71 -7.40 18.43 1.92
N ALA A 72 -7.42 19.15 3.04
CA ALA A 72 -8.52 19.12 3.98
C ALA A 72 -9.81 19.71 3.37
N LYS A 73 -9.73 20.82 2.64
CA LYS A 73 -10.87 21.40 1.91
C LYS A 73 -11.44 20.36 0.93
N TYR A 74 -10.60 19.74 0.13
CA TYR A 74 -11.00 18.73 -0.85
C TYR A 74 -11.69 17.52 -0.20
N LEU A 75 -11.11 16.96 0.85
CA LEU A 75 -11.66 15.77 1.54
C LEU A 75 -12.95 16.03 2.32
N ARG A 76 -13.41 17.27 2.46
CA ARG A 76 -14.76 17.52 3.00
C ARG A 76 -15.85 17.05 2.06
N HIS A 77 -15.57 17.05 0.76
CA HIS A 77 -16.52 16.72 -0.31
C HIS A 77 -16.15 15.44 -1.08
N ALA A 78 -14.87 15.07 -1.08
CA ALA A 78 -14.35 13.89 -1.75
C ALA A 78 -14.04 12.75 -0.78
N LYS A 79 -14.11 11.51 -1.28
CA LYS A 79 -13.78 10.32 -0.51
C LYS A 79 -12.28 10.06 -0.43
N ALA A 80 -11.52 10.40 -1.47
CA ALA A 80 -10.10 10.09 -1.55
C ALA A 80 -9.30 11.27 -2.09
N ALA A 81 -8.13 11.51 -1.50
CA ALA A 81 -7.16 12.51 -1.96
C ALA A 81 -5.78 11.87 -2.15
N ARG A 82 -4.98 12.48 -3.02
CA ARG A 82 -3.60 12.10 -3.27
C ARG A 82 -2.67 13.26 -2.98
N ILE A 83 -1.64 13.01 -2.19
CA ILE A 83 -0.55 13.94 -1.95
C ILE A 83 0.64 13.46 -2.76
N VAL A 84 0.88 14.11 -3.87
CA VAL A 84 2.02 13.85 -4.76
C VAL A 84 3.07 14.90 -4.50
N ALA A 85 4.22 14.49 -3.99
CA ALA A 85 5.33 15.38 -3.70
C ALA A 85 6.64 14.61 -3.68
N GLU A 86 7.74 15.28 -3.94
CA GLU A 86 9.08 14.69 -3.94
C GLU A 86 9.45 14.04 -2.61
N CYS A 87 10.46 13.17 -2.64
CA CYS A 87 11.04 12.60 -1.42
C CYS A 87 11.60 13.73 -0.55
N GLY A 88 11.31 13.68 0.76
CA GLY A 88 11.75 14.73 1.68
C GLY A 88 10.78 15.91 1.84
N ALA A 89 9.81 16.12 0.96
CA ALA A 89 8.83 17.23 1.06
C ALA A 89 7.91 17.16 2.30
N GLY A 90 7.92 16.04 3.02
CA GLY A 90 7.12 15.87 4.24
C GLY A 90 5.70 15.34 4.00
N LYS A 91 5.50 14.46 3.02
CA LYS A 91 4.19 13.84 2.71
C LYS A 91 3.49 13.26 3.95
N THR A 92 4.23 12.54 4.78
CA THR A 92 3.73 11.99 6.06
C THR A 92 3.17 13.09 6.96
N PHE A 93 3.93 14.17 7.14
CA PHE A 93 3.51 15.31 7.94
C PHE A 93 2.25 15.98 7.36
N MET A 94 2.19 16.16 6.03
CA MET A 94 1.04 16.74 5.37
C MET A 94 -0.22 15.87 5.52
N ALA A 95 -0.11 14.55 5.41
CA ALA A 95 -1.24 13.65 5.64
C ALA A 95 -1.75 13.70 7.09
N LEU A 96 -0.84 13.67 8.05
CA LEU A 96 -1.18 13.79 9.48
C LEU A 96 -1.83 15.13 9.78
N GLY A 97 -1.26 16.24 9.29
CA GLY A 97 -1.81 17.58 9.43
C GLY A 97 -3.20 17.70 8.81
N THR A 98 -3.44 17.09 7.64
CA THR A 98 -4.76 17.05 7.00
C THR A 98 -5.80 16.40 7.90
N ILE A 99 -5.49 15.26 8.52
CA ILE A 99 -6.41 14.60 9.47
C ILE A 99 -6.65 15.48 10.69
N HIS A 100 -5.61 16.12 11.21
CA HIS A 100 -5.73 17.02 12.35
C HIS A 100 -6.67 18.21 12.05
N VAL A 101 -6.54 18.81 10.87
CA VAL A 101 -7.45 19.89 10.43
C VAL A 101 -8.89 19.40 10.27
N LEU A 102 -9.08 18.22 9.67
CA LEU A 102 -10.42 17.64 9.45
C LEU A 102 -11.14 17.27 10.76
N THR A 103 -10.39 16.84 11.76
CA THR A 103 -10.94 16.40 13.04
C THR A 103 -10.96 17.51 14.10
N ALA A 104 -10.30 18.63 13.85
CA ALA A 104 -10.03 19.67 14.87
C ALA A 104 -9.43 19.07 16.16
N GLY A 105 -8.58 18.05 16.02
CA GLY A 105 -7.96 17.33 17.14
C GLY A 105 -8.91 16.44 17.96
N GLN A 106 -10.14 16.24 17.52
CA GLN A 106 -11.12 15.39 18.20
C GLN A 106 -10.78 13.89 18.01
N PRO A 107 -11.31 13.00 18.89
CA PRO A 107 -11.09 11.57 18.79
C PRO A 107 -11.51 11.02 17.41
N SER A 108 -10.58 10.36 16.76
CA SER A 108 -10.78 9.76 15.45
C SER A 108 -9.94 8.49 15.32
N THR A 109 -10.27 7.65 14.36
CA THR A 109 -9.56 6.38 14.10
C THR A 109 -8.99 6.41 12.69
N THR A 110 -7.68 6.18 12.57
CA THR A 110 -6.97 6.19 11.29
C THR A 110 -6.22 4.87 11.09
N LEU A 111 -6.39 4.24 9.93
CA LEU A 111 -5.61 3.08 9.51
C LEU A 111 -4.51 3.53 8.55
N VAL A 112 -3.26 3.24 8.86
CA VAL A 112 -2.10 3.58 8.01
C VAL A 112 -1.52 2.28 7.45
N MET A 113 -1.43 2.17 6.13
CA MET A 113 -0.67 1.11 5.46
C MET A 113 0.58 1.70 4.83
N CYS A 114 1.74 1.17 5.22
CA CYS A 114 3.04 1.65 4.78
C CYS A 114 4.00 0.49 4.51
N PRO A 115 5.16 0.73 3.87
CA PRO A 115 6.22 -0.27 3.80
C PRO A 115 6.60 -0.80 5.18
N SER A 116 6.79 -2.12 5.30
CA SER A 116 6.91 -2.80 6.61
C SER A 116 8.11 -2.33 7.44
N HIS A 117 9.19 -1.91 6.79
CA HIS A 117 10.40 -1.43 7.48
C HIS A 117 10.26 -0.03 8.09
N ILE A 118 9.20 0.73 7.77
CA ILE A 118 8.99 2.08 8.30
C ILE A 118 7.78 2.21 9.25
N THR A 119 7.18 1.11 9.69
CA THR A 119 6.02 1.15 10.61
C THR A 119 6.32 1.90 11.91
N HIS A 120 7.47 1.65 12.52
CA HIS A 120 7.93 2.39 13.72
C HIS A 120 8.21 3.86 13.44
N LYS A 121 8.74 4.20 12.25
CA LYS A 121 8.91 5.58 11.81
C LYS A 121 7.57 6.28 11.70
N TRP A 122 6.56 5.64 11.12
CA TRP A 122 5.19 6.18 11.06
C TRP A 122 4.60 6.42 12.44
N ALA A 123 4.73 5.47 13.37
CA ALA A 123 4.27 5.65 14.74
C ALA A 123 4.97 6.83 15.44
N ARG A 124 6.28 6.97 15.26
CA ARG A 124 7.05 8.11 15.75
C ARG A 124 6.56 9.43 15.17
N GLU A 125 6.33 9.50 13.86
CA GLU A 125 5.84 10.71 13.18
C GLU A 125 4.45 11.13 13.70
N VAL A 126 3.55 10.18 13.92
CA VAL A 126 2.24 10.43 14.54
C VAL A 126 2.39 11.09 15.90
N LEU A 127 3.18 10.47 16.79
CA LEU A 127 3.37 10.93 18.17
C LEU A 127 4.11 12.26 18.27
N LEU A 128 4.97 12.59 17.30
CA LEU A 128 5.71 13.86 17.23
C LEU A 128 4.91 14.98 16.54
N THR A 129 3.81 14.65 15.86
CA THR A 129 3.10 15.62 15.01
C THR A 129 1.73 15.98 15.58
N ILE A 130 0.97 14.99 16.06
CA ILE A 130 -0.43 15.19 16.43
C ILE A 130 -0.57 15.27 17.96
N PRO A 131 -1.14 16.34 18.48
CA PRO A 131 -1.41 16.46 19.92
C PRO A 131 -2.32 15.33 20.42
N ARG A 132 -2.00 14.76 21.58
CA ARG A 132 -2.77 13.70 22.24
C ARG A 132 -3.00 12.44 21.40
N ALA A 133 -2.26 12.26 20.31
CA ALA A 133 -2.37 11.06 19.47
C ALA A 133 -1.88 9.81 20.19
N ARG A 134 -2.50 8.67 19.84
CA ARG A 134 -2.04 7.34 20.23
C ARG A 134 -1.70 6.57 18.95
N ALA A 135 -0.65 5.79 19.03
CA ALA A 135 -0.17 4.98 17.90
C ALA A 135 -0.14 3.49 18.28
N PHE A 136 -0.72 2.66 17.42
CA PHE A 136 -0.77 1.21 17.58
C PHE A 136 -0.15 0.56 16.36
N LEU A 137 0.76 -0.39 16.58
CA LEU A 137 1.27 -1.25 15.51
C LEU A 137 0.38 -2.48 15.40
N VAL A 138 -0.05 -2.80 14.19
CA VAL A 138 -0.74 -4.07 13.88
C VAL A 138 0.32 -5.10 13.55
N GLU A 139 0.54 -6.04 14.45
CA GLU A 139 1.63 -7.01 14.36
C GLU A 139 1.13 -8.46 14.38
N ASP A 140 1.99 -9.35 13.91
CA ASP A 140 1.77 -10.78 14.00
C ASP A 140 2.21 -11.27 15.39
N MET A 141 1.31 -11.81 16.16
CA MET A 141 1.53 -12.28 17.54
C MET A 141 2.28 -13.63 17.63
N ARG A 142 3.17 -13.92 16.69
CA ARG A 142 3.89 -15.21 16.64
C ARG A 142 4.74 -15.52 17.87
N ASN A 143 5.18 -14.50 18.58
CA ASN A 143 6.13 -14.69 19.69
C ASN A 143 5.52 -15.23 20.97
N GLY A 144 4.22 -15.56 21.01
CA GLY A 144 3.53 -16.02 22.22
C GLY A 144 3.08 -17.48 22.22
N GLY A 145 3.41 -18.27 21.22
CA GLY A 145 3.11 -19.72 21.20
C GLY A 145 1.63 -20.11 21.02
N ASP A 146 0.69 -19.18 21.11
CA ASP A 146 -0.74 -19.44 20.94
C ASP A 146 -1.20 -19.16 19.51
N PRO A 147 -1.48 -20.20 18.70
CA PRO A 147 -1.93 -20.05 17.33
C PRO A 147 -3.30 -19.37 17.19
N LYS A 148 -4.05 -19.19 18.28
CA LYS A 148 -5.34 -18.49 18.29
C LYS A 148 -5.21 -16.97 18.41
N LYS A 149 -4.03 -16.46 18.79
CA LYS A 149 -3.74 -15.03 18.90
C LYS A 149 -3.17 -14.50 17.57
N GLN A 150 -4.02 -14.33 16.58
CA GLN A 150 -3.57 -14.17 15.20
C GLN A 150 -3.09 -12.75 14.83
N HIS A 151 -3.66 -11.69 15.39
CA HIS A 151 -3.30 -10.31 15.02
C HIS A 151 -3.35 -9.40 16.24
N GLY A 152 -2.19 -9.05 16.75
CA GLY A 152 -2.03 -8.15 17.88
C GLY A 152 -2.04 -6.68 17.46
N ILE A 153 -2.64 -5.87 18.31
CA ILE A 153 -2.53 -4.42 18.27
C ILE A 153 -1.68 -4.02 19.46
N CYS A 154 -0.50 -3.50 19.17
CA CYS A 154 0.48 -3.12 20.18
C CYS A 154 0.57 -1.61 20.25
N GLU A 155 0.21 -1.03 21.41
CA GLU A 155 0.43 0.40 21.60
C GLU A 155 1.91 0.70 21.74
N VAL A 156 2.34 1.83 21.15
CA VAL A 156 3.70 2.32 21.27
C VAL A 156 3.72 3.76 21.79
N LYS A 157 4.73 4.08 22.59
CA LYS A 157 5.03 5.42 23.06
C LYS A 157 6.44 5.84 22.67
N LEU A 158 6.73 7.12 22.81
CA LEU A 158 8.08 7.65 22.64
C LEU A 158 8.88 7.52 23.95
N SER A 159 10.06 6.93 23.84
CA SER A 159 11.05 6.91 24.92
C SER A 159 12.42 7.23 24.31
N LYS A 160 13.07 8.28 24.80
CA LYS A 160 14.39 8.76 24.30
C LYS A 160 14.44 8.87 22.76
N GLY A 161 13.35 9.39 22.15
CA GLY A 161 13.23 9.59 20.69
C GLY A 161 12.99 8.31 19.87
N ARG A 162 12.83 7.15 20.51
CA ARG A 162 12.47 5.86 19.87
C ARG A 162 11.09 5.42 20.29
N THR A 163 10.45 4.61 19.45
CA THR A 163 9.18 3.97 19.79
C THR A 163 9.44 2.70 20.60
N VAL A 164 8.76 2.57 21.72
CA VAL A 164 8.78 1.38 22.59
C VAL A 164 7.36 0.88 22.79
N TYR A 165 7.19 -0.43 22.94
CA TYR A 165 5.88 -1.02 23.20
C TYR A 165 5.38 -0.66 24.60
N GLU A 166 4.07 -0.42 24.70
CA GLU A 166 3.39 -0.11 25.95
C GLU A 166 2.16 -0.99 26.14
N GLY A 167 2.10 -1.65 27.30
CA GLY A 167 0.87 -2.29 27.76
C GLY A 167 0.53 -3.65 27.14
N LYS A 168 -0.70 -4.08 27.41
CA LYS A 168 -1.24 -5.37 26.95
C LYS A 168 -1.61 -5.29 25.47
N HIS A 169 -1.25 -6.33 24.73
CA HIS A 169 -1.67 -6.50 23.36
C HIS A 169 -3.16 -6.85 23.28
N LEU A 170 -3.90 -6.14 22.46
CA LEU A 170 -5.26 -6.48 22.05
C LEU A 170 -5.23 -7.15 20.69
N THR A 171 -6.25 -7.91 20.37
CA THR A 171 -6.45 -8.46 19.03
C THR A 171 -7.43 -7.59 18.23
N LEU A 172 -7.36 -7.66 16.90
CA LEU A 172 -8.36 -7.03 16.03
C LEU A 172 -9.78 -7.54 16.32
N ALA A 173 -9.91 -8.80 16.74
CA ALA A 173 -11.18 -9.39 17.12
C ALA A 173 -11.76 -8.78 18.40
N GLU A 174 -10.94 -8.51 19.40
CA GLU A 174 -11.35 -7.83 20.63
C GLU A 174 -11.74 -6.38 20.36
N MET A 175 -10.94 -5.68 19.55
CA MET A 175 -11.24 -4.32 19.11
C MET A 175 -12.58 -4.24 18.36
N ARG A 176 -12.85 -5.19 17.46
CA ARG A 176 -14.13 -5.29 16.76
C ARG A 176 -15.29 -5.54 17.71
N ARG A 177 -15.15 -6.50 18.64
CA ARG A 177 -16.21 -6.83 19.64
C ARG A 177 -16.57 -5.66 20.52
N MET A 178 -15.59 -4.87 20.90
CA MET A 178 -15.81 -3.63 21.67
C MET A 178 -16.62 -2.61 20.86
N GLY A 179 -16.46 -2.59 19.54
CA GLY A 179 -17.12 -1.63 18.66
C GLY A 179 -16.47 -0.26 18.63
N ARG A 180 -16.66 0.43 17.50
CA ARG A 180 -16.05 1.74 17.22
C ARG A 180 -16.42 2.82 18.25
N ARG A 181 -17.68 2.85 18.70
CA ARG A 181 -18.17 3.87 19.64
C ARG A 181 -17.50 3.76 21.00
N GLU A 182 -17.45 2.54 21.56
CA GLU A 182 -16.80 2.29 22.85
C GLU A 182 -15.29 2.45 22.76
N TRP A 183 -14.69 2.05 21.64
CA TRP A 183 -13.28 2.28 21.40
C TRP A 183 -12.93 3.77 21.46
N ARG A 184 -13.69 4.63 20.79
CA ARG A 184 -13.47 6.09 20.77
C ARG A 184 -13.57 6.74 22.14
N LYS A 185 -14.48 6.27 23.00
CA LYS A 185 -14.64 6.83 24.36
C LYS A 185 -13.41 6.63 25.26
N ARG A 186 -12.53 5.68 24.89
CA ARG A 186 -11.31 5.39 25.67
C ARG A 186 -10.19 6.41 25.44
N PHE A 187 -10.28 7.20 24.40
CA PHE A 187 -9.21 8.10 23.99
C PHE A 187 -9.72 9.54 23.86
N SER A 188 -8.90 10.47 24.35
CA SER A 188 -9.19 11.90 24.27
C SER A 188 -8.68 12.58 22.99
N GLY A 189 -8.02 11.82 22.10
CA GLY A 189 -7.43 12.31 20.87
C GLY A 189 -7.44 11.28 19.75
N PRO A 190 -6.84 11.63 18.59
CA PRO A 190 -6.78 10.75 17.44
C PRO A 190 -5.96 9.47 17.70
N VAL A 191 -6.42 8.36 17.15
CA VAL A 191 -5.79 7.03 17.27
C VAL A 191 -5.40 6.52 15.91
N PHE A 192 -4.15 6.11 15.76
CA PHE A 192 -3.58 5.61 14.53
C PHE A 192 -3.19 4.13 14.65
N PHE A 193 -3.63 3.32 13.70
CA PHE A 193 -3.29 1.91 13.56
C PHE A 193 -2.38 1.77 12.35
N ILE A 194 -1.16 1.31 12.56
CA ILE A 194 -0.13 1.25 11.53
C ILE A 194 0.15 -0.21 11.19
N ILE A 195 -0.03 -0.55 9.91
CA ILE A 195 0.19 -1.89 9.37
C ILE A 195 1.23 -1.87 8.26
N GLY A 196 2.18 -2.78 8.31
CA GLY A 196 3.10 -3.01 7.20
C GLY A 196 2.41 -3.73 6.03
N LYS A 197 2.62 -3.25 4.81
CA LYS A 197 2.01 -3.82 3.59
C LYS A 197 2.29 -5.31 3.40
N ASP A 198 3.45 -5.81 3.84
CA ASP A 198 3.81 -7.22 3.70
C ASP A 198 3.02 -8.12 4.65
N LYS A 199 2.70 -7.61 5.86
CA LYS A 199 1.80 -8.30 6.79
C LYS A 199 0.35 -8.35 6.29
N GLY A 200 -0.03 -7.43 5.42
CA GLY A 200 -1.31 -7.43 4.72
C GLY A 200 -1.51 -8.61 3.78
N LYS A 201 -0.43 -9.31 3.37
CA LYS A 201 -0.46 -10.44 2.43
C LYS A 201 -0.54 -11.82 3.09
N LEU A 202 -0.32 -11.92 4.40
CA LEU A 202 -0.17 -13.21 5.06
C LEU A 202 -1.52 -13.94 5.17
N GLY A 203 -1.79 -14.84 4.22
CA GLY A 203 -2.98 -15.69 4.23
C GLY A 203 -2.66 -17.13 4.62
N TYR A 204 -1.86 -17.80 3.82
CA TYR A 204 -1.46 -19.20 4.02
C TYR A 204 0.00 -19.31 4.38
N PHE A 205 0.36 -20.37 5.12
CA PHE A 205 1.72 -20.88 5.06
C PHE A 205 1.89 -21.54 3.70
N TRP A 206 3.00 -21.25 3.07
CA TRP A 206 3.37 -21.89 1.82
C TRP A 206 4.41 -22.96 2.11
N ASP A 207 4.17 -24.13 1.57
CA ASP A 207 5.08 -25.27 1.65
C ASP A 207 5.50 -25.69 0.24
N HIS A 208 6.54 -26.48 0.18
CA HIS A 208 7.01 -27.01 -1.10
C HIS A 208 5.95 -27.91 -1.74
N ALA A 209 5.66 -27.67 -3.02
CA ALA A 209 4.76 -28.49 -3.82
C ALA A 209 5.53 -29.62 -4.54
N TYR A 210 6.73 -29.97 -4.09
CA TYR A 210 7.59 -30.98 -4.67
C TYR A 210 8.18 -31.88 -3.59
N LEU A 211 8.67 -33.06 -4.01
CA LEU A 211 9.45 -33.95 -3.17
C LEU A 211 10.90 -34.02 -3.68
N LYS A 212 11.84 -34.30 -2.79
CA LYS A 212 13.22 -34.61 -3.15
C LYS A 212 13.30 -36.11 -3.46
N ALA A 213 13.76 -36.46 -4.65
CA ALA A 213 13.99 -37.87 -5.00
C ALA A 213 15.17 -38.42 -4.20
N LYS A 214 14.89 -39.44 -3.40
CA LYS A 214 15.89 -40.12 -2.53
C LYS A 214 16.54 -41.35 -3.18
N SER A 215 16.00 -41.80 -4.32
CA SER A 215 16.46 -42.98 -5.05
C SER A 215 16.02 -42.93 -6.50
N GLY A 216 16.54 -43.88 -7.31
CA GLY A 216 16.15 -44.04 -8.71
C GLY A 216 16.78 -43.04 -9.68
N PRO A 217 16.28 -42.96 -10.93
CA PRO A 217 16.85 -42.13 -12.00
C PRO A 217 16.77 -40.63 -11.78
N ASN A 218 16.00 -40.20 -10.80
CA ASN A 218 15.82 -38.79 -10.43
C ASN A 218 16.54 -38.44 -9.12
N LEU A 219 17.44 -39.30 -8.61
CA LEU A 219 18.17 -39.07 -7.36
C LEU A 219 18.78 -37.63 -7.33
N GLY A 220 18.55 -36.89 -6.24
CA GLY A 220 19.06 -35.55 -6.06
C GLY A 220 18.22 -34.45 -6.73
N SER A 221 17.31 -34.81 -7.62
CA SER A 221 16.39 -33.86 -8.27
C SER A 221 15.11 -33.69 -7.45
N ILE A 222 14.39 -32.63 -7.75
CA ILE A 222 13.03 -32.46 -7.25
C ILE A 222 12.02 -33.08 -8.20
N VAL A 223 10.99 -33.70 -7.64
CA VAL A 223 9.99 -34.44 -8.39
C VAL A 223 8.58 -33.98 -8.01
N ASN A 224 7.67 -34.08 -8.96
CA ASN A 224 6.26 -33.84 -8.72
C ASN A 224 5.69 -34.94 -7.82
N PRO A 225 5.00 -34.63 -6.70
CA PRO A 225 4.48 -35.62 -5.77
C PRO A 225 3.49 -36.61 -6.38
N ASP A 226 2.69 -36.14 -7.35
CA ASP A 226 1.63 -36.95 -7.96
C ASP A 226 2.13 -37.89 -9.05
N SER A 227 3.15 -37.47 -9.80
CA SER A 227 3.61 -38.20 -10.98
C SER A 227 4.97 -38.88 -10.81
N GLY A 228 5.77 -38.45 -9.81
CA GLY A 228 7.14 -38.89 -9.61
C GLY A 228 8.15 -38.41 -10.67
N PHE A 229 7.70 -37.67 -11.69
CA PHE A 229 8.59 -37.10 -12.71
C PHE A 229 9.41 -35.94 -12.17
N ALA A 230 10.66 -35.84 -12.67
CA ALA A 230 11.52 -34.71 -12.37
C ALA A 230 10.90 -33.41 -12.88
N ILE A 231 11.02 -32.36 -12.08
CA ILE A 231 10.64 -31.01 -12.47
C ILE A 231 11.81 -30.41 -13.24
N LEU A 232 11.51 -29.84 -14.40
CA LEU A 232 12.49 -29.27 -15.31
C LEU A 232 12.41 -27.74 -15.32
N ASP A 233 13.54 -27.10 -15.60
CA ASP A 233 13.58 -25.66 -15.88
C ASP A 233 13.14 -25.34 -17.33
N SER A 234 13.26 -24.09 -17.72
CA SER A 234 12.96 -23.62 -19.09
C SER A 234 13.86 -24.25 -20.16
N GLU A 235 15.06 -24.70 -19.78
CA GLU A 235 16.05 -25.37 -20.65
C GLU A 235 15.93 -26.91 -20.64
N ARG A 236 14.88 -27.42 -19.98
CA ARG A 236 14.63 -28.86 -19.78
C ARG A 236 15.68 -29.58 -18.92
N GLN A 237 16.45 -28.87 -18.12
CA GLN A 237 17.34 -29.44 -17.14
C GLN A 237 16.59 -29.84 -15.88
N LYS A 238 17.01 -30.95 -15.24
CA LYS A 238 16.41 -31.40 -13.98
C LYS A 238 16.78 -30.41 -12.86
N LEU A 239 15.80 -29.90 -12.20
CA LEU A 239 16.00 -29.02 -11.04
C LEU A 239 16.38 -29.82 -9.80
N THR A 240 17.29 -29.29 -9.02
CA THR A 240 17.70 -29.80 -7.71
C THR A 240 17.17 -28.90 -6.61
N HIS A 241 17.24 -29.34 -5.36
CA HIS A 241 16.84 -28.50 -4.23
C HIS A 241 17.74 -27.27 -4.03
N LEU A 242 18.95 -27.26 -4.58
CA LEU A 242 19.88 -26.14 -4.51
C LEU A 242 19.49 -24.99 -5.43
N ASP A 243 18.70 -25.27 -6.47
CA ASP A 243 18.22 -24.25 -7.41
C ASP A 243 17.17 -23.32 -6.78
N PHE A 244 16.69 -23.62 -5.55
CA PHE A 244 15.66 -22.88 -4.83
C PHE A 244 16.16 -21.98 -3.70
N ASP A 245 17.45 -21.95 -3.44
CA ASP A 245 18.01 -20.99 -2.48
C ASP A 245 17.99 -19.56 -3.03
N ASP A 246 17.78 -19.40 -4.33
CA ASP A 246 17.57 -18.10 -4.96
C ASP A 246 16.08 -17.73 -4.97
N LYS A 247 15.71 -16.68 -4.24
CA LYS A 247 14.33 -16.18 -4.13
C LYS A 247 13.70 -15.79 -5.48
N VAL A 248 14.50 -15.48 -6.48
CA VAL A 248 14.04 -15.10 -7.83
C VAL A 248 13.51 -16.33 -8.57
N LYS A 249 14.16 -17.48 -8.45
CA LYS A 249 13.72 -18.73 -9.06
C LYS A 249 12.47 -19.33 -8.41
N MET A 250 12.14 -18.93 -7.20
CA MET A 250 10.95 -19.39 -6.46
C MET A 250 9.61 -18.90 -7.04
N SER A 251 9.62 -17.93 -7.92
CA SER A 251 8.41 -17.37 -8.54
C SER A 251 8.09 -17.96 -9.91
N GLU A 252 8.99 -18.76 -10.49
CA GLU A 252 8.81 -19.34 -11.81
C GLU A 252 7.90 -20.57 -11.77
N THR A 253 7.00 -20.65 -12.72
CA THR A 253 6.16 -21.82 -12.96
C THR A 253 6.92 -22.79 -13.86
N LEU A 254 7.18 -23.99 -13.38
CA LEU A 254 7.98 -24.96 -14.10
C LEU A 254 7.11 -26.03 -14.79
N ALA A 255 7.53 -26.43 -15.97
CA ALA A 255 6.87 -27.50 -16.72
C ALA A 255 7.13 -28.86 -16.04
N SER A 256 6.05 -29.55 -15.65
CA SER A 256 6.12 -30.94 -15.21
C SER A 256 5.29 -31.79 -16.18
N PRO A 257 5.89 -32.75 -16.89
CA PRO A 257 5.13 -33.66 -17.71
C PRO A 257 4.31 -34.58 -16.80
N LYS A 258 3.00 -34.42 -16.78
CA LYS A 258 2.06 -35.30 -16.15
C LYS A 258 1.46 -36.18 -17.25
N LEU A 259 1.85 -37.47 -17.32
CA LEU A 259 1.27 -38.50 -18.20
C LEU A 259 0.74 -37.96 -19.56
N GLY A 260 1.63 -37.54 -20.44
CA GLY A 260 1.29 -37.13 -21.80
C GLY A 260 0.76 -35.69 -21.97
N THR A 261 0.63 -34.91 -20.90
CA THR A 261 0.28 -33.50 -20.96
C THR A 261 1.35 -32.63 -20.29
N THR A 262 1.82 -31.60 -20.99
CA THR A 262 2.69 -30.58 -20.41
C THR A 262 1.82 -29.65 -19.55
N ARG A 263 1.85 -29.81 -18.24
CA ARG A 263 1.25 -28.87 -17.30
C ARG A 263 2.33 -28.21 -16.45
N PHE A 264 2.18 -26.92 -16.26
CA PHE A 264 3.03 -26.20 -15.31
C PHE A 264 2.66 -26.60 -13.88
N SER A 265 3.64 -27.00 -13.10
CA SER A 265 3.46 -27.27 -11.67
C SER A 265 3.96 -26.09 -10.87
N ALA A 266 3.12 -25.59 -9.99
CA ALA A 266 3.57 -24.60 -9.00
C ALA A 266 4.58 -25.28 -8.06
N LEU A 267 5.67 -24.57 -7.75
CA LEU A 267 6.68 -25.06 -6.78
C LEU A 267 6.25 -24.89 -5.34
N TRP A 268 5.26 -24.05 -5.12
CA TRP A 268 4.71 -23.73 -3.81
C TRP A 268 3.22 -24.00 -3.77
N GLN A 269 2.77 -24.54 -2.69
CA GLN A 269 1.35 -24.78 -2.40
C GLN A 269 0.97 -24.23 -1.03
N ALA A 270 -0.30 -23.89 -0.87
CA ALA A 270 -0.82 -23.52 0.43
C ALA A 270 -0.82 -24.74 1.35
N ASP A 271 -0.12 -24.65 2.47
CA ASP A 271 -0.16 -25.67 3.51
C ASP A 271 -1.54 -25.65 4.20
N ARG A 272 -2.38 -26.59 3.81
CA ARG A 272 -3.74 -26.74 4.37
C ARG A 272 -3.76 -27.48 5.71
N THR A 273 -2.65 -28.05 6.13
CA THR A 273 -2.53 -28.75 7.42
C THR A 273 -2.36 -27.79 8.58
N ARG A 274 -1.85 -26.59 8.30
CA ARG A 274 -1.69 -25.52 9.28
C ARG A 274 -2.91 -24.61 9.29
N ILE A 275 -3.19 -24.02 10.47
CA ILE A 275 -4.30 -23.09 10.65
C ILE A 275 -4.17 -21.96 9.62
N GLN A 276 -5.21 -21.80 8.80
CA GLN A 276 -5.31 -20.69 7.86
C GLN A 276 -5.29 -19.38 8.62
N ARG A 277 -4.29 -18.55 8.38
CA ARG A 277 -4.20 -17.19 8.92
C ARG A 277 -4.89 -16.25 7.98
N MET A 278 -5.90 -15.57 8.46
CA MET A 278 -6.45 -14.44 7.74
C MET A 278 -5.48 -13.26 7.89
N ALA A 279 -5.07 -12.65 6.78
CA ALA A 279 -4.25 -11.44 6.82
C ALA A 279 -4.99 -10.33 7.59
N PRO A 280 -4.30 -9.49 8.40
CA PRO A 280 -4.95 -8.39 9.12
C PRO A 280 -5.78 -7.49 8.23
N ILE A 281 -5.28 -7.17 7.02
CA ILE A 281 -6.01 -6.33 6.08
C ILE A 281 -7.27 -7.03 5.54
N GLU A 282 -7.22 -8.34 5.35
CA GLU A 282 -8.39 -9.13 4.95
C GLU A 282 -9.45 -9.17 6.07
N TYR A 283 -9.00 -9.34 7.33
CA TYR A 283 -9.87 -9.28 8.50
C TYR A 283 -10.59 -7.92 8.57
N ILE A 284 -9.83 -6.84 8.42
CA ILE A 284 -10.37 -5.48 8.41
C ILE A 284 -11.38 -5.31 7.26
N GLY A 285 -11.06 -5.78 6.06
CA GLY A 285 -11.94 -5.70 4.91
C GLY A 285 -13.26 -6.47 5.07
N ARG A 286 -13.23 -7.63 5.69
CA ARG A 286 -14.42 -8.48 5.91
C ARG A 286 -15.28 -8.00 7.07
N TYR A 287 -14.66 -7.62 8.18
CA TYR A 287 -15.37 -7.48 9.46
C TYR A 287 -15.38 -6.06 10.04
N MET A 288 -14.59 -5.13 9.49
CA MET A 288 -14.41 -3.78 10.03
C MET A 288 -14.67 -2.68 9.00
N ARG A 289 -15.59 -2.92 8.05
CA ARG A 289 -15.97 -1.90 7.04
C ARG A 289 -16.50 -0.64 7.71
N GLY A 290 -16.00 0.52 7.29
CA GLY A 290 -16.40 1.82 7.85
C GLY A 290 -16.02 2.02 9.32
N TRP A 291 -15.19 1.15 9.89
CA TRP A 291 -14.76 1.25 11.27
C TRP A 291 -13.79 2.40 11.50
N PHE A 292 -13.00 2.74 10.48
CA PHE A 292 -12.05 3.84 10.51
C PHE A 292 -12.66 5.13 9.92
N ASP A 293 -12.27 6.27 10.48
CA ASP A 293 -12.62 7.58 9.90
C ASP A 293 -11.76 7.87 8.69
N PHE A 294 -10.48 7.55 8.80
CA PHE A 294 -9.48 7.80 7.79
C PHE A 294 -8.65 6.54 7.50
N ALA A 295 -8.15 6.47 6.27
CA ALA A 295 -7.06 5.59 5.91
C ALA A 295 -5.95 6.40 5.25
N ILE A 296 -4.71 5.96 5.42
CA ILE A 296 -3.54 6.47 4.72
C ILE A 296 -2.88 5.29 4.01
N ALA A 297 -2.61 5.44 2.71
CA ALA A 297 -1.82 4.52 1.92
C ALA A 297 -0.50 5.19 1.54
N ASP A 298 0.61 4.71 2.09
CA ASP A 298 1.93 5.24 1.79
C ASP A 298 2.59 4.46 0.66
N GLU A 299 3.41 5.15 -0.16
CA GLU A 299 4.04 4.63 -1.36
C GLU A 299 3.03 4.01 -2.33
N LEU A 300 2.04 4.82 -2.73
CA LEU A 300 0.91 4.42 -3.57
C LEU A 300 1.31 3.68 -4.85
N HIS A 301 2.41 4.08 -5.49
CA HIS A 301 2.92 3.44 -6.71
C HIS A 301 3.20 1.94 -6.54
N GLN A 302 3.56 1.49 -5.33
CA GLN A 302 3.79 0.07 -5.02
C GLN A 302 2.49 -0.74 -4.89
N LEU A 303 1.33 -0.07 -4.88
CA LEU A 303 0.00 -0.66 -4.77
C LEU A 303 -0.75 -0.65 -6.12
N ALA A 304 -0.09 -0.23 -7.20
CA ALA A 304 -0.68 -0.10 -8.53
C ALA A 304 -0.94 -1.46 -9.21
N GLY A 305 -0.03 -2.43 -9.01
CA GLY A 305 -0.10 -3.73 -9.67
C GLY A 305 -1.31 -4.58 -9.29
N ASP A 306 -1.65 -5.55 -10.14
CA ASP A 306 -2.72 -6.53 -9.86
C ASP A 306 -2.21 -7.63 -8.92
N THR A 307 -1.91 -7.22 -7.70
CA THR A 307 -1.32 -8.04 -6.65
C THR A 307 -2.17 -8.01 -5.39
N ALA A 308 -1.89 -8.92 -4.46
CA ALA A 308 -2.51 -8.90 -3.12
C ALA A 308 -2.32 -7.55 -2.40
N GLN A 309 -1.24 -6.83 -2.68
CA GLN A 309 -0.99 -5.47 -2.14
C GLN A 309 -1.93 -4.44 -2.76
N GLY A 310 -2.16 -4.51 -4.07
CA GLY A 310 -3.12 -3.64 -4.74
C GLY A 310 -4.54 -3.85 -4.21
N ASN A 311 -4.93 -5.09 -3.95
CA ASN A 311 -6.21 -5.40 -3.31
C ASN A 311 -6.32 -4.78 -1.90
N GLY A 312 -5.20 -4.66 -1.18
CA GLY A 312 -5.12 -3.96 0.10
C GLY A 312 -5.55 -2.50 0.01
N LEU A 313 -5.22 -1.79 -1.06
CA LEU A 313 -5.67 -0.41 -1.29
C LEU A 313 -7.20 -0.33 -1.38
N GLY A 314 -7.82 -1.24 -2.13
CA GLY A 314 -9.29 -1.32 -2.21
C GLY A 314 -9.94 -1.65 -0.87
N VAL A 315 -9.27 -2.44 -0.02
CA VAL A 315 -9.74 -2.71 1.35
C VAL A 315 -9.67 -1.45 2.21
N LEU A 316 -8.57 -0.69 2.16
CA LEU A 316 -8.45 0.59 2.87
C LEU A 316 -9.57 1.55 2.50
N GLY A 317 -9.86 1.70 1.20
CA GLY A 317 -10.93 2.54 0.71
C GLY A 317 -12.32 2.15 1.23
N ARG A 318 -12.57 0.84 1.47
CA ARG A 318 -13.84 0.35 2.03
C ARG A 318 -13.87 0.36 3.55
N ALA A 319 -12.73 0.22 4.21
CA ALA A 319 -12.62 0.19 5.67
C ALA A 319 -12.75 1.58 6.30
N ALA A 320 -12.43 2.64 5.55
CA ALA A 320 -12.42 4.01 6.03
C ALA A 320 -13.45 4.90 5.30
N GLN A 321 -13.85 5.97 5.97
CA GLN A 321 -14.73 6.98 5.36
C GLN A 321 -13.98 7.84 4.35
N ARG A 322 -12.71 8.19 4.63
CA ARG A 322 -11.84 8.97 3.76
C ARG A 322 -10.47 8.33 3.62
N LEU A 323 -9.86 8.46 2.45
CA LEU A 323 -8.56 7.87 2.12
C LEU A 323 -7.59 8.96 1.66
N ILE A 324 -6.38 8.97 2.21
CA ILE A 324 -5.26 9.79 1.76
C ILE A 324 -4.18 8.87 1.21
N ALA A 325 -3.77 9.06 -0.02
CA ALA A 325 -2.70 8.30 -0.62
C ALA A 325 -1.47 9.17 -0.86
N LEU A 326 -0.29 8.63 -0.56
CA LEU A 326 0.98 9.34 -0.62
C LEU A 326 1.90 8.70 -1.65
N THR A 327 2.52 9.50 -2.50
CA THR A 327 3.52 9.02 -3.44
C THR A 327 4.48 10.12 -3.86
N GLY A 328 5.73 9.73 -4.15
CA GLY A 328 6.68 10.59 -4.85
C GLY A 328 6.52 10.52 -6.37
N THR A 329 5.96 9.41 -6.86
CA THR A 329 5.79 9.13 -8.29
C THR A 329 4.38 8.63 -8.52
N LEU A 330 3.58 9.36 -9.30
CA LEU A 330 2.19 8.97 -9.54
C LEU A 330 2.07 7.82 -10.55
N MET A 331 2.96 7.77 -11.53
CA MET A 331 3.02 6.75 -12.57
C MET A 331 4.31 5.95 -12.49
N GLY A 332 4.21 4.64 -12.41
CA GLY A 332 5.33 3.70 -12.48
C GLY A 332 5.83 3.44 -13.91
N GLY A 333 5.19 4.05 -14.94
CA GLY A 333 5.52 3.90 -16.35
C GLY A 333 4.33 3.53 -17.24
N TYR A 334 3.25 2.98 -16.70
CA TYR A 334 2.09 2.54 -17.47
C TYR A 334 0.81 3.26 -17.06
N ALA A 335 -0.03 3.58 -18.02
CA ALA A 335 -1.35 4.21 -17.80
C ALA A 335 -2.30 3.31 -17.00
N ASP A 336 -2.17 1.98 -17.16
CA ASP A 336 -2.96 0.98 -16.43
C ASP A 336 -2.74 1.06 -14.92
N ASP A 337 -1.54 1.45 -14.47
CA ASP A 337 -1.23 1.65 -13.06
C ASP A 337 -2.10 2.76 -12.46
N LEU A 338 -2.29 3.85 -13.19
CA LEU A 338 -3.17 4.95 -12.77
C LEU A 338 -4.62 4.52 -12.68
N PHE A 339 -5.11 3.77 -13.68
CA PHE A 339 -6.47 3.26 -13.67
C PHE A 339 -6.70 2.38 -12.43
N ASN A 340 -5.81 1.42 -12.19
CA ASN A 340 -5.91 0.51 -11.04
C ASN A 340 -5.92 1.26 -9.70
N ILE A 341 -5.05 2.26 -9.56
CA ILE A 341 -5.00 3.13 -8.37
C ILE A 341 -6.32 3.86 -8.19
N PHE A 342 -6.80 4.56 -9.22
CA PHE A 342 -8.02 5.35 -9.13
C PHE A 342 -9.26 4.50 -8.88
N TYR A 343 -9.38 3.39 -9.59
CA TYR A 343 -10.50 2.47 -9.43
C TYR A 343 -10.55 1.87 -8.01
N ARG A 344 -9.41 1.53 -7.43
CA ARG A 344 -9.35 0.99 -6.06
C ARG A 344 -9.61 2.04 -4.98
N MET A 345 -9.22 3.29 -5.23
CA MET A 345 -9.45 4.39 -4.29
C MET A 345 -10.90 4.90 -4.32
N GLU A 346 -11.46 5.06 -5.52
CA GLU A 346 -12.76 5.71 -5.72
C GLU A 346 -13.49 5.13 -6.97
N PRO A 347 -13.97 3.89 -6.89
CA PRO A 347 -14.62 3.22 -8.02
C PRO A 347 -15.88 3.95 -8.50
N THR A 348 -16.59 4.63 -7.60
CA THR A 348 -17.85 5.32 -7.92
C THR A 348 -17.64 6.44 -8.94
N SER A 349 -16.57 7.20 -8.81
CA SER A 349 -16.26 8.30 -9.72
C SER A 349 -15.92 7.80 -11.13
N LEU A 350 -15.15 6.72 -11.23
CA LEU A 350 -14.80 6.13 -12.52
C LEU A 350 -16.02 5.48 -13.20
N ASN A 351 -16.84 4.77 -12.43
CA ASN A 351 -18.06 4.16 -12.93
C ASN A 351 -19.06 5.21 -13.44
N ALA A 352 -19.21 6.33 -12.73
CA ALA A 352 -20.06 7.44 -13.18
C ALA A 352 -19.58 8.02 -14.53
N ASN A 353 -18.29 8.02 -14.79
CA ASN A 353 -17.68 8.46 -16.05
C ASN A 353 -17.56 7.33 -17.10
N ARG A 354 -18.20 6.17 -16.88
CA ARG A 354 -18.18 4.98 -17.75
C ARG A 354 -16.76 4.43 -18.02
N ILE A 355 -15.84 4.63 -17.09
CA ILE A 355 -14.47 4.10 -17.15
C ILE A 355 -14.44 2.81 -16.31
N ASN A 356 -15.06 1.73 -16.83
CA ASN A 356 -15.38 0.56 -16.00
C ASN A 356 -14.35 -0.56 -16.10
N GLN A 357 -13.52 -0.58 -17.15
CA GLN A 357 -12.48 -1.61 -17.34
C GLN A 357 -11.25 -1.01 -18.01
N PRO A 358 -10.04 -1.47 -17.69
CA PRO A 358 -8.90 -1.24 -18.55
C PRO A 358 -9.24 -1.86 -19.91
N ARG A 359 -9.04 -1.13 -21.00
CA ARG A 359 -9.11 -1.72 -22.35
C ARG A 359 -8.17 -2.91 -22.36
N GLU A 360 -8.65 -4.07 -22.81
CA GLU A 360 -7.80 -5.23 -23.03
C GLU A 360 -6.55 -4.79 -23.79
N ARG A 361 -5.39 -5.19 -23.28
CA ARG A 361 -4.13 -4.93 -23.98
C ARG A 361 -4.25 -5.50 -25.37
N SER A 362 -4.33 -4.64 -26.37
CA SER A 362 -4.09 -5.08 -27.75
C SER A 362 -2.70 -5.70 -27.77
N ARG A 363 -2.65 -7.00 -27.99
CA ARG A 363 -1.42 -7.79 -28.17
C ARG A 363 -0.63 -7.30 -29.37
#